data_9f10ed8e1277afc75643b82cad20b458
#
_entry.id   9f10ed8e1277afc75643b82cad20b458
#
_cell.length_a   1.000
_cell.length_b   1.000
_cell.length_c   1.000
_cell.angle_alpha   90.00
_cell.angle_beta   90.00
_cell.angle_gamma   90.00
#
_symmetry.space_group_name_H-M   'P 1'
#
loop_
_entity.id
_entity.type
_entity.pdbx_description
1 polymer ?
#
loop_
_entity_poly.entity_id
_entity_poly.type
_entity_poly.pdbx_seq_one_letter_code
_entity_poly.pdbx_strand_id
1 'polypeptide(L)'
;MTERQGRPIPAGGGRSRITSRDELVTATVEIIDAHGLEAVTMRDLGRSLGVSTMGLYRYVQTKEELLTLVPEHLLTATAEAILRTDTSATALQVGADGLRGVLEAHPRAAPLFAQPTLGPAMLRARTHCAMLLQNEGAHPEEALEIFRTVVALVLGEALISPGGSGELGIRLVLTGIQQHLKNS
;
A
#
# COMPACT_ATOMS: atom_id res chain seq x y z
N MET A 1 -60.33 -21.02 20.66
CA MET A 1 -59.38 -21.57 19.69
C MET A 1 -58.97 -20.38 18.83
N THR A 2 -57.83 -19.77 19.14
CA THR A 2 -57.31 -18.60 18.46
C THR A 2 -56.00 -19.00 17.83
N GLU A 3 -55.97 -19.14 16.51
CA GLU A 3 -54.81 -19.43 15.69
C GLU A 3 -53.88 -18.22 15.72
N ARG A 4 -52.67 -18.43 16.22
CA ARG A 4 -51.57 -17.49 16.04
C ARG A 4 -50.97 -17.65 14.63
N GLN A 5 -51.32 -16.75 13.75
CA GLN A 5 -50.65 -16.60 12.48
C GLN A 5 -49.20 -16.19 12.71
N GLY A 6 -48.28 -17.07 12.36
CA GLY A 6 -46.84 -16.83 12.33
C GLY A 6 -46.50 -15.77 11.28
N ARG A 7 -45.91 -14.67 11.75
CA ARG A 7 -45.38 -13.60 10.93
C ARG A 7 -44.23 -14.11 10.08
N PRO A 8 -44.20 -13.93 8.75
CA PRO A 8 -43.05 -14.36 7.93
C PRO A 8 -41.83 -13.51 8.29
N ILE A 9 -40.74 -14.19 8.57
CA ILE A 9 -39.43 -13.55 8.73
C ILE A 9 -39.01 -13.02 7.33
N PRO A 10 -38.69 -11.71 7.17
CA PRO A 10 -38.22 -11.21 5.90
C PRO A 10 -36.86 -11.85 5.60
N ALA A 11 -36.77 -12.58 4.51
CA ALA A 11 -35.52 -13.01 3.91
C ALA A 11 -34.81 -11.79 3.30
N GLY A 12 -34.17 -11.01 4.17
CA GLY A 12 -33.33 -9.90 3.81
C GLY A 12 -31.90 -10.35 3.64
N GLY A 13 -31.59 -11.05 2.58
CA GLY A 13 -30.24 -11.39 2.17
C GLY A 13 -29.97 -10.85 0.78
N GLY A 14 -29.82 -9.53 0.64
CA GLY A 14 -29.19 -8.96 -0.53
C GLY A 14 -27.77 -9.55 -0.60
N ARG A 15 -27.53 -10.45 -1.57
CA ARG A 15 -26.18 -10.94 -1.88
C ARG A 15 -25.36 -9.73 -2.31
N SER A 16 -24.56 -9.19 -1.40
CA SER A 16 -23.49 -8.28 -1.76
C SER A 16 -22.61 -9.02 -2.76
N ARG A 17 -22.60 -8.57 -4.01
CA ARG A 17 -21.71 -9.09 -5.05
C ARG A 17 -20.46 -8.25 -4.99
N ILE A 18 -19.31 -8.84 -4.66
CA ILE A 18 -18.04 -8.21 -4.96
C ILE A 18 -18.05 -7.94 -6.46
N THR A 19 -17.81 -6.68 -6.84
CA THR A 19 -17.81 -6.26 -8.25
C THR A 19 -16.40 -6.12 -8.79
N SER A 20 -15.38 -5.99 -7.91
CA SER A 20 -14.00 -5.77 -8.30
C SER A 20 -12.98 -6.40 -7.34
N ARG A 21 -11.74 -6.55 -7.84
CA ARG A 21 -10.57 -6.93 -7.04
C ARG A 21 -10.26 -5.85 -6.00
N ASP A 22 -10.49 -4.57 -6.32
CA ASP A 22 -10.25 -3.44 -5.43
C ASP A 22 -11.14 -3.49 -4.19
N GLU A 23 -12.43 -3.84 -4.31
CA GLU A 23 -13.31 -4.03 -3.15
C GLU A 23 -12.79 -5.12 -2.21
N LEU A 24 -12.25 -6.20 -2.76
CA LEU A 24 -11.65 -7.27 -1.97
C LEU A 24 -10.41 -6.78 -1.21
N VAL A 25 -9.54 -6.00 -1.87
CA VAL A 25 -8.34 -5.44 -1.24
C VAL A 25 -8.73 -4.41 -0.18
N THR A 26 -9.69 -3.53 -0.45
CA THR A 26 -10.20 -2.56 0.52
C THR A 26 -10.72 -3.23 1.79
N ALA A 27 -11.56 -4.26 1.65
CA ALA A 27 -12.05 -5.01 2.81
C ALA A 27 -10.92 -5.74 3.57
N THR A 28 -9.86 -6.14 2.85
CA THR A 28 -8.67 -6.72 3.47
C THR A 28 -7.93 -5.69 4.32
N VAL A 29 -7.76 -4.46 3.82
CA VAL A 29 -7.17 -3.34 4.57
C VAL A 29 -7.99 -3.06 5.85
N GLU A 30 -9.31 -3.00 5.76
CA GLU A 30 -10.18 -2.79 6.92
C GLU A 30 -10.00 -3.86 8.00
N ILE A 31 -9.87 -5.13 7.61
CA ILE A 31 -9.59 -6.22 8.56
C ILE A 31 -8.20 -6.07 9.18
N ILE A 32 -7.19 -5.74 8.39
CA ILE A 32 -5.82 -5.52 8.88
C ILE A 32 -5.81 -4.38 9.90
N ASP A 33 -6.43 -3.26 9.59
CA ASP A 33 -6.47 -2.08 10.47
C ASP A 33 -7.18 -2.36 11.79
N ALA A 34 -8.28 -3.11 11.73
CA ALA A 34 -9.06 -3.45 12.91
C ALA A 34 -8.39 -4.54 13.77
N HIS A 35 -7.83 -5.59 13.15
CA HIS A 35 -7.50 -6.84 13.82
C HIS A 35 -6.07 -7.36 13.55
N GLY A 36 -5.31 -6.75 12.63
CA GLY A 36 -3.97 -7.17 12.23
C GLY A 36 -3.96 -8.21 11.11
N LEU A 37 -2.74 -8.48 10.58
CA LEU A 37 -2.51 -9.39 9.44
C LEU A 37 -2.97 -10.83 9.69
N GLU A 38 -2.78 -11.31 10.91
CA GLU A 38 -3.13 -12.69 11.29
C GLU A 38 -4.64 -12.95 11.25
N ALA A 39 -5.44 -11.88 11.45
CA ALA A 39 -6.90 -11.97 11.39
C ALA A 39 -7.45 -12.12 9.97
N VAL A 40 -6.65 -11.83 8.95
CA VAL A 40 -7.09 -11.96 7.55
C VAL A 40 -7.25 -13.44 7.19
N THR A 41 -8.48 -13.87 6.99
CA THR A 41 -8.80 -15.19 6.45
C THR A 41 -9.79 -15.07 5.30
N MET A 42 -9.71 -15.97 4.32
CA MET A 42 -10.67 -16.00 3.20
C MET A 42 -12.11 -16.19 3.69
N ARG A 43 -12.30 -16.83 4.84
CA ARG A 43 -13.63 -17.04 5.45
C ARG A 43 -14.18 -15.75 6.04
N ASP A 44 -13.35 -14.97 6.73
CA ASP A 44 -13.79 -13.71 7.37
C ASP A 44 -14.03 -12.64 6.32
N LEU A 45 -13.19 -12.57 5.27
CA LEU A 45 -13.43 -11.75 4.09
C LEU A 45 -14.75 -12.11 3.40
N GLY A 46 -15.02 -13.40 3.19
CA GLY A 46 -16.30 -13.84 2.62
C GLY A 46 -17.49 -13.40 3.47
N ARG A 47 -17.35 -13.46 4.80
CA ARG A 47 -18.39 -13.01 5.74
C ARG A 47 -18.58 -11.50 5.69
N SER A 48 -17.50 -10.70 5.72
CA SER A 48 -17.58 -9.23 5.68
C SER A 48 -18.20 -8.73 4.37
N LEU A 49 -17.88 -9.37 3.26
CA LEU A 49 -18.36 -9.01 1.92
C LEU A 49 -19.70 -9.68 1.53
N GLY A 50 -20.24 -10.55 2.41
CA GLY A 50 -21.50 -11.25 2.13
C GLY A 50 -21.44 -12.23 0.96
N VAL A 51 -20.25 -12.79 0.65
CA VAL A 51 -20.03 -13.74 -0.44
C VAL A 51 -19.45 -15.05 0.08
N SER A 52 -19.58 -16.12 -0.72
CA SER A 52 -18.92 -17.38 -0.41
C SER A 52 -17.40 -17.27 -0.64
N THR A 53 -16.62 -18.06 0.11
CA THR A 53 -15.17 -18.18 -0.10
C THR A 53 -14.81 -18.54 -1.55
N MET A 54 -15.63 -19.38 -2.18
CA MET A 54 -15.50 -19.72 -3.60
C MET A 54 -15.64 -18.50 -4.51
N GLY A 55 -16.47 -17.51 -4.13
CA GLY A 55 -16.62 -16.25 -4.85
C GLY A 55 -15.35 -15.39 -4.82
N LEU A 56 -14.58 -15.45 -3.74
CA LEU A 56 -13.31 -14.73 -3.57
C LEU A 56 -12.21 -15.31 -4.46
N TYR A 57 -12.16 -16.64 -4.60
CA TYR A 57 -11.16 -17.33 -5.42
C TYR A 57 -11.24 -17.03 -6.92
N ARG A 58 -12.27 -16.30 -7.37
CA ARG A 58 -12.35 -15.75 -8.72
C ARG A 58 -11.44 -14.53 -8.93
N TYR A 59 -11.03 -13.87 -7.85
CA TYR A 59 -10.24 -12.64 -7.86
C TYR A 59 -8.79 -12.85 -7.45
N VAL A 60 -8.55 -13.77 -6.52
CA VAL A 60 -7.21 -14.13 -6.01
C VAL A 60 -7.16 -15.64 -5.73
N GLN A 61 -6.00 -16.25 -5.97
CA GLN A 61 -5.84 -17.70 -5.79
C GLN A 61 -5.51 -18.09 -4.35
N THR A 62 -4.83 -17.21 -3.62
CA THR A 62 -4.39 -17.45 -2.24
C THR A 62 -4.51 -16.19 -1.38
N LYS A 63 -4.44 -16.36 -0.05
CA LYS A 63 -4.32 -15.26 0.89
C LYS A 63 -3.04 -14.47 0.66
N GLU A 64 -1.95 -15.15 0.37
CA GLU A 64 -0.64 -14.55 0.13
C GLU A 64 -0.70 -13.64 -1.10
N GLU A 65 -1.31 -14.10 -2.20
CA GLU A 65 -1.54 -13.25 -3.39
C GLU A 65 -2.36 -11.99 -3.01
N LEU A 66 -3.42 -12.15 -2.22
CA LEU A 66 -4.23 -11.03 -1.78
C LEU A 66 -3.41 -10.02 -0.97
N LEU A 67 -2.59 -10.49 -0.04
CA LEU A 67 -1.75 -9.63 0.79
C LEU A 67 -0.69 -8.86 -0.02
N THR A 68 -0.20 -9.41 -1.13
CA THR A 68 0.74 -8.70 -2.02
C THR A 68 0.10 -7.53 -2.76
N LEU A 69 -1.23 -7.49 -2.86
CA LEU A 69 -1.96 -6.39 -3.50
C LEU A 69 -2.19 -5.19 -2.57
N VAL A 70 -2.10 -5.39 -1.25
CA VAL A 70 -2.37 -4.35 -0.25
C VAL A 70 -1.40 -3.17 -0.39
N PRO A 71 -0.07 -3.33 -0.45
CA PRO A 71 0.85 -2.23 -0.66
C PRO A 71 0.60 -1.46 -1.97
N GLU A 72 0.32 -2.17 -3.07
CA GLU A 72 0.00 -1.55 -4.36
C GLU A 72 -1.25 -0.67 -4.25
N HIS A 73 -2.32 -1.21 -3.65
CA HIS A 73 -3.57 -0.49 -3.44
C HIS A 73 -3.37 0.79 -2.61
N LEU A 74 -2.68 0.69 -1.48
CA LEU A 74 -2.43 1.79 -0.56
C LEU A 74 -1.51 2.87 -1.15
N LEU A 75 -0.57 2.49 -2.03
CA LEU A 75 0.39 3.41 -2.64
C LEU A 75 -0.01 3.90 -4.04
N THR A 76 -1.16 3.51 -4.57
CA THR A 76 -1.59 3.92 -5.93
C THR A 76 -1.59 5.45 -6.09
N ALA A 77 -2.18 6.18 -5.15
CA ALA A 77 -2.22 7.66 -5.19
C ALA A 77 -0.81 8.27 -5.10
N THR A 78 0.07 7.70 -4.27
CA THR A 78 1.46 8.13 -4.16
C THR A 78 2.22 7.89 -5.47
N ALA A 79 2.05 6.72 -6.08
CA ALA A 79 2.67 6.40 -7.36
C ALA A 79 2.23 7.38 -8.46
N GLU A 80 0.95 7.69 -8.54
CA GLU A 80 0.43 8.67 -9.48
C GLU A 80 0.96 10.09 -9.23
N ALA A 81 1.13 10.48 -7.97
CA ALA A 81 1.71 11.77 -7.60
C ALA A 81 3.19 11.86 -8.01
N ILE A 82 3.98 10.80 -7.81
CA ILE A 82 5.37 10.71 -8.28
C ILE A 82 5.44 10.90 -9.80
N LEU A 83 4.57 10.26 -10.57
CA LEU A 83 4.57 10.33 -12.04
C LEU A 83 4.28 11.74 -12.58
N ARG A 84 3.79 12.67 -11.75
CA ARG A 84 3.55 14.08 -12.12
C ARG A 84 4.69 15.02 -11.75
N THR A 85 5.79 14.52 -11.22
CA THR A 85 6.94 15.32 -10.81
C THR A 85 7.94 15.47 -11.95
N ASP A 86 8.67 16.60 -11.96
CA ASP A 86 9.65 16.94 -13.00
C ASP A 86 11.09 16.90 -12.50
N THR A 87 11.31 16.71 -11.19
CA THR A 87 12.65 16.62 -10.58
C THR A 87 12.76 15.42 -9.64
N SER A 88 13.95 14.86 -9.53
CA SER A 88 14.22 13.75 -8.65
C SER A 88 13.95 14.09 -7.17
N ALA A 89 14.33 15.30 -6.76
CA ALA A 89 14.08 15.81 -5.42
C ALA A 89 12.59 15.79 -5.04
N THR A 90 11.74 16.31 -5.93
CA THR A 90 10.29 16.33 -5.71
C THR A 90 9.72 14.90 -5.75
N ALA A 91 10.18 14.05 -6.67
CA ALA A 91 9.75 12.66 -6.77
C ALA A 91 10.06 11.87 -5.50
N LEU A 92 11.27 11.99 -4.98
CA LEU A 92 11.71 11.33 -3.75
C LEU A 92 10.95 11.85 -2.52
N GLN A 93 10.74 13.18 -2.43
CA GLN A 93 9.99 13.79 -1.33
C GLN A 93 8.52 13.30 -1.33
N VAL A 94 7.85 13.38 -2.48
CA VAL A 94 6.46 12.90 -2.65
C VAL A 94 6.34 11.42 -2.30
N GLY A 95 7.32 10.61 -2.74
CA GLY A 95 7.35 9.18 -2.42
C GLY A 95 7.54 8.91 -0.94
N ALA A 96 8.46 9.62 -0.29
CA ALA A 96 8.72 9.50 1.14
C ALA A 96 7.51 9.91 1.98
N ASP A 97 6.91 11.07 1.68
CA ASP A 97 5.74 11.58 2.40
C ASP A 97 4.51 10.69 2.19
N GLY A 98 4.29 10.21 0.97
CA GLY A 98 3.19 9.30 0.65
C GLY A 98 3.32 7.95 1.37
N LEU A 99 4.52 7.33 1.34
CA LEU A 99 4.76 6.08 2.06
C LEU A 99 4.60 6.28 3.57
N ARG A 100 5.15 7.36 4.13
CA ARG A 100 4.98 7.70 5.55
C ARG A 100 3.50 7.84 5.91
N GLY A 101 2.73 8.63 5.16
CA GLY A 101 1.30 8.82 5.41
C GLY A 101 0.52 7.51 5.38
N VAL A 102 0.85 6.60 4.46
CA VAL A 102 0.26 5.26 4.41
C VAL A 102 0.60 4.45 5.66
N LEU A 103 1.87 4.46 6.10
CA LEU A 103 2.29 3.71 7.29
C LEU A 103 1.72 4.27 8.60
N GLU A 104 1.52 5.59 8.68
CA GLU A 104 0.85 6.25 9.79
C GLU A 104 -0.65 5.90 9.83
N ALA A 105 -1.31 5.88 8.68
CA ALA A 105 -2.73 5.52 8.57
C ALA A 105 -2.99 4.02 8.78
N HIS A 106 -2.05 3.17 8.35
CA HIS A 106 -2.18 1.71 8.34
C HIS A 106 -0.99 1.01 9.02
N PRO A 107 -0.69 1.29 10.31
CA PRO A 107 0.53 0.80 10.96
C PRO A 107 0.59 -0.74 11.04
N ARG A 108 -0.56 -1.41 11.09
CA ARG A 108 -0.63 -2.87 11.10
C ARG A 108 -0.34 -3.52 9.75
N ALA A 109 -0.38 -2.75 8.66
CA ALA A 109 0.00 -3.21 7.33
C ALA A 109 1.51 -3.06 7.06
N ALA A 110 2.26 -2.34 7.92
CA ALA A 110 3.69 -2.06 7.71
C ALA A 110 4.55 -3.28 7.32
N PRO A 111 4.37 -4.49 7.90
CA PRO A 111 5.14 -5.66 7.49
C PRO A 111 4.98 -6.06 6.02
N LEU A 112 3.87 -5.70 5.37
CA LEU A 112 3.65 -6.01 3.96
C LEU A 112 4.54 -5.18 3.04
N PHE A 113 5.01 -4.01 3.47
CA PHE A 113 5.89 -3.14 2.70
C PHE A 113 7.37 -3.57 2.73
N ALA A 114 7.73 -4.46 3.65
CA ALA A 114 9.06 -5.06 3.69
C ALA A 114 9.28 -6.12 2.59
N GLN A 115 8.25 -6.48 1.85
CA GLN A 115 8.33 -7.41 0.72
C GLN A 115 8.99 -6.72 -0.48
N PRO A 116 9.90 -7.40 -1.21
CA PRO A 116 10.61 -6.80 -2.33
C PRO A 116 9.77 -6.60 -3.59
N THR A 117 8.52 -7.08 -3.59
CA THR A 117 7.65 -7.07 -4.77
C THR A 117 6.91 -5.75 -4.88
N LEU A 118 7.24 -4.96 -5.90
CA LEU A 118 6.50 -3.76 -6.26
C LEU A 118 5.38 -4.11 -7.24
N GLY A 119 4.20 -3.61 -6.98
CA GLY A 119 3.11 -3.67 -7.94
C GLY A 119 3.34 -2.74 -9.14
N PRO A 120 2.50 -2.86 -10.20
CA PRO A 120 2.70 -2.13 -11.46
C PRO A 120 2.76 -0.61 -11.31
N ALA A 121 1.96 0.01 -10.44
CA ALA A 121 1.97 1.46 -10.25
C ALA A 121 3.27 1.93 -9.61
N MET A 122 3.71 1.27 -8.53
CA MET A 122 4.97 1.59 -7.87
C MET A 122 6.20 1.28 -8.75
N LEU A 123 6.11 0.26 -9.61
CA LEU A 123 7.18 -0.03 -10.57
C LEU A 123 7.34 1.13 -11.58
N ARG A 124 6.24 1.67 -12.11
CA ARG A 124 6.27 2.86 -12.98
C ARG A 124 6.82 4.08 -12.26
N ALA A 125 6.37 4.34 -11.02
CA ALA A 125 6.83 5.46 -10.21
C ALA A 125 8.35 5.35 -9.92
N ARG A 126 8.84 4.17 -9.56
CA ARG A 126 10.28 3.90 -9.39
C ARG A 126 11.06 4.17 -10.67
N THR A 127 10.58 3.69 -11.81
CA THR A 127 11.23 3.90 -13.10
C THR A 127 11.28 5.38 -13.45
N HIS A 128 10.19 6.12 -13.25
CA HIS A 128 10.15 7.56 -13.45
C HIS A 128 11.14 8.31 -12.57
N CYS A 129 11.17 7.99 -11.27
CA CYS A 129 12.14 8.56 -10.33
C CYS A 129 13.59 8.26 -10.74
N ALA A 130 13.89 7.02 -11.15
CA ALA A 130 15.21 6.65 -11.63
C ALA A 130 15.61 7.41 -12.91
N MET A 131 14.68 7.63 -13.83
CA MET A 131 14.93 8.46 -15.02
C MET A 131 15.26 9.91 -14.66
N LEU A 132 14.54 10.51 -13.70
CA LEU A 132 14.82 11.88 -13.24
C LEU A 132 16.21 11.96 -12.61
N LEU A 133 16.58 11.01 -11.75
CA LEU A 133 17.91 10.92 -11.14
C LEU A 133 19.01 10.80 -12.19
N GLN A 134 18.81 9.95 -13.21
CA GLN A 134 19.78 9.79 -14.31
C GLN A 134 19.92 11.08 -15.16
N ASN A 135 18.83 11.79 -15.40
CA ASN A 135 18.87 13.08 -16.08
C ASN A 135 19.63 14.15 -15.28
N GLU A 136 19.71 13.98 -13.96
CA GLU A 136 20.44 14.86 -13.03
C GLU A 136 21.88 14.35 -12.74
N GLY A 137 22.35 13.32 -13.44
CA GLY A 137 23.74 12.85 -13.41
C GLY A 137 24.00 11.51 -12.72
N ALA A 138 23.00 10.91 -12.07
CA ALA A 138 23.18 9.60 -11.41
C ALA A 138 23.40 8.47 -12.42
N HIS A 139 24.30 7.52 -12.09
CA HIS A 139 24.37 6.26 -12.83
C HIS A 139 23.09 5.40 -12.60
N PRO A 140 22.72 4.51 -13.57
CA PRO A 140 21.49 3.71 -13.44
C PRO A 140 21.38 2.88 -12.16
N GLU A 141 22.48 2.26 -11.73
CA GLU A 141 22.53 1.46 -10.50
C GLU A 141 22.38 2.33 -9.25
N GLU A 142 23.05 3.49 -9.25
CA GLU A 142 22.97 4.48 -8.19
C GLU A 142 21.54 5.05 -8.04
N ALA A 143 20.87 5.36 -9.16
CA ALA A 143 19.50 5.86 -9.14
C ALA A 143 18.54 4.87 -8.46
N LEU A 144 18.71 3.57 -8.71
CA LEU A 144 17.92 2.52 -8.04
C LEU A 144 18.28 2.37 -6.56
N GLU A 145 19.55 2.54 -6.22
CA GLU A 145 20.02 2.48 -4.84
C GLU A 145 19.51 3.67 -4.02
N ILE A 146 19.54 4.88 -4.59
CA ILE A 146 18.97 6.09 -3.98
C ILE A 146 17.48 5.87 -3.66
N PHE A 147 16.70 5.41 -4.63
CA PHE A 147 15.28 5.14 -4.41
C PHE A 147 15.07 4.14 -3.26
N ARG A 148 15.80 3.00 -3.29
CA ARG A 148 15.73 1.97 -2.26
C ARG A 148 16.12 2.50 -0.87
N THR A 149 17.13 3.35 -0.80
CA THR A 149 17.60 3.96 0.45
C THR A 149 16.52 4.84 1.08
N VAL A 150 15.84 5.67 0.30
CA VAL A 150 14.73 6.50 0.79
C VAL A 150 13.58 5.63 1.31
N VAL A 151 13.19 4.59 0.57
CA VAL A 151 12.15 3.66 1.01
C VAL A 151 12.56 2.96 2.32
N ALA A 152 13.79 2.45 2.41
CA ALA A 152 14.30 1.78 3.59
C ALA A 152 14.34 2.70 4.82
N LEU A 153 14.71 3.96 4.64
CA LEU A 153 14.68 4.97 5.71
C LEU A 153 13.26 5.15 6.25
N VAL A 154 12.29 5.40 5.38
CA VAL A 154 10.88 5.62 5.79
C VAL A 154 10.31 4.40 6.51
N LEU A 155 10.56 3.20 5.98
CA LEU A 155 10.12 1.94 6.61
C LEU A 155 10.83 1.73 7.96
N GLY A 156 12.12 2.00 8.04
CA GLY A 156 12.90 1.87 9.28
C GLY A 156 12.37 2.80 10.36
N GLU A 157 12.13 4.06 10.04
CA GLU A 157 11.55 5.04 10.97
C GLU A 157 10.17 4.58 11.47
N ALA A 158 9.29 4.15 10.59
CA ALA A 158 7.96 3.70 10.97
C ALA A 158 7.98 2.46 11.90
N LEU A 159 8.95 1.57 11.72
CA LEU A 159 9.08 0.36 12.52
C LEU A 159 9.79 0.59 13.87
N ILE A 160 10.77 1.51 13.91
CA ILE A 160 11.58 1.77 15.11
C ILE A 160 10.92 2.80 16.02
N SER A 161 10.27 3.81 15.43
CA SER A 161 9.66 4.94 16.15
C SER A 161 8.21 5.15 15.71
N PRO A 162 7.29 4.24 16.02
CA PRO A 162 5.89 4.40 15.66
C PRO A 162 5.33 5.73 16.20
N GLY A 163 4.83 6.59 15.28
CA GLY A 163 4.33 7.93 15.62
C GLY A 163 5.41 9.03 15.68
N GLY A 164 6.67 8.70 15.42
CA GLY A 164 7.73 9.68 15.17
C GLY A 164 7.58 10.31 13.79
N SER A 165 7.89 11.60 13.64
CA SER A 165 7.73 12.26 12.33
C SER A 165 8.73 11.78 11.26
N GLY A 166 9.89 11.25 11.66
CA GLY A 166 10.98 10.85 10.74
C GLY A 166 11.45 11.98 9.78
N GLU A 167 10.79 13.14 9.84
CA GLU A 167 10.92 14.25 8.88
C GLU A 167 12.35 14.77 8.78
N LEU A 168 13.04 14.86 9.92
CA LEU A 168 14.43 15.33 9.94
C LEU A 168 15.35 14.37 9.18
N GLY A 169 15.22 13.06 9.42
CA GLY A 169 16.02 12.04 8.75
C GLY A 169 15.80 12.04 7.23
N ILE A 170 14.55 12.07 6.81
CA ILE A 170 14.19 12.17 5.39
C ILE A 170 14.80 13.41 4.76
N ARG A 171 14.64 14.59 5.36
CA ARG A 171 15.16 15.86 4.85
C ARG A 171 16.68 15.85 4.73
N LEU A 172 17.40 15.32 5.74
CA LEU A 172 18.86 15.22 5.70
C LEU A 172 19.34 14.32 4.57
N VAL A 173 18.71 13.16 4.38
CA VAL A 173 19.05 12.22 3.31
C VAL A 173 18.77 12.85 1.95
N LEU A 174 17.61 13.45 1.74
CA LEU A 174 17.27 14.09 0.46
C LEU A 174 18.21 15.26 0.13
N THR A 175 18.59 16.05 1.14
CA THR A 175 19.58 17.13 0.95
C THR A 175 20.95 16.55 0.58
N GLY A 176 21.38 15.49 1.24
CA GLY A 176 22.62 14.79 0.92
C GLY A 176 22.65 14.23 -0.51
N ILE A 177 21.56 13.61 -0.96
CA ILE A 177 21.43 13.11 -2.34
C ILE A 177 21.58 14.27 -3.34
N GLN A 178 20.90 15.40 -3.13
CA GLN A 178 20.99 16.55 -4.02
C GLN A 178 22.42 17.15 -4.07
N GLN A 179 23.12 17.20 -2.95
CA GLN A 179 24.51 17.66 -2.92
C GLN A 179 25.44 16.69 -3.64
N HIS A 180 25.21 15.38 -3.46
CA HIS A 180 25.99 14.36 -4.13
C HIS A 180 25.86 14.46 -5.68
N LEU A 181 24.63 14.55 -6.20
CA LEU A 181 24.37 14.70 -7.64
C LEU A 181 24.96 15.97 -8.26
N LYS A 182 25.10 17.06 -7.50
CA LYS A 182 25.73 18.29 -7.98
C LYS A 182 27.26 18.21 -8.10
N ASN A 183 27.86 17.22 -7.39
CA ASN A 183 29.30 17.06 -7.31
C ASN A 183 29.80 15.89 -8.16
N SER A 184 28.90 15.11 -8.76
CA SER A 184 29.18 13.99 -9.67
C SER A 184 29.20 14.45 -11.12
#